data_e56dde92cfce3f8746e356119a3427c5
#
_entry.id   e56dde92cfce3f8746e356119a3427c5
#
_cell.length_a   1.000
_cell.length_b   1.000
_cell.length_c   1.000
_cell.angle_alpha   90.00
_cell.angle_beta   90.00
_cell.angle_gamma   90.00
#
_symmetry.space_group_name_H-M   'P 1'
#
loop_
_entity.id
_entity.type
_entity.pdbx_description
1 polymer ?
#
loop_
_entity_poly.entity_id
_entity_poly.type
_entity_poly.pdbx_seq_one_letter_code
_entity_poly.pdbx_strand_id
1 'polypeptide(L)'
;MLIPLPYKILAVVFIVGGAFAAGYRKGTEQGEVMIQQAANEAEQLKIELEKEQQNIKERVVTEYVDKIKVVTQKETIYRDAAEKSVPGKFNLTNGWVYLHDTSVQGNELNPDMASDDTDSVIKDNQALGTVLSNYSICLQNAQQLVSLQSWILETKASVDKQNADRGLDIKLPEMPWKKGEAK
;
A
#
# COMPACT_ATOMS: atom_id res chain seq x y z
N MET A 1 -11.75 -84.29 -2.29
CA MET A 1 -10.57 -83.91 -3.13
C MET A 1 -9.80 -82.79 -2.42
N LEU A 2 -8.64 -83.09 -1.79
CA LEU A 2 -7.86 -82.12 -1.05
C LEU A 2 -6.96 -81.33 -2.04
N ILE A 3 -7.14 -80.00 -2.14
CA ILE A 3 -6.31 -79.20 -2.99
C ILE A 3 -4.85 -79.18 -2.47
N PRO A 4 -3.86 -79.49 -3.31
CA PRO A 4 -2.45 -79.55 -2.89
C PRO A 4 -1.99 -78.20 -2.29
N LEU A 5 -1.11 -78.26 -1.29
CA LEU A 5 -0.60 -77.14 -0.53
C LEU A 5 -0.06 -75.95 -1.39
N PRO A 6 0.67 -76.17 -2.49
CA PRO A 6 1.19 -75.09 -3.35
C PRO A 6 0.09 -74.24 -4.00
N TYR A 7 -1.05 -74.85 -4.36
CA TYR A 7 -2.18 -74.11 -4.94
C TYR A 7 -2.89 -73.21 -3.91
N LYS A 8 -2.90 -73.61 -2.63
CA LYS A 8 -3.47 -72.80 -1.53
C LYS A 8 -2.59 -71.56 -1.31
N ILE A 9 -1.25 -71.74 -1.33
CA ILE A 9 -0.33 -70.61 -1.17
C ILE A 9 -0.45 -69.63 -2.35
N LEU A 10 -0.54 -70.15 -3.57
CA LEU A 10 -0.70 -69.31 -4.77
C LEU A 10 -2.01 -68.53 -4.76
N ALA A 11 -3.10 -69.12 -4.32
CA ALA A 11 -4.38 -68.42 -4.17
C ALA A 11 -4.33 -67.27 -3.14
N VAL A 12 -3.64 -67.48 -2.00
CA VAL A 12 -3.46 -66.44 -0.99
C VAL A 12 -2.62 -65.28 -1.52
N VAL A 13 -1.54 -65.54 -2.25
CA VAL A 13 -0.69 -64.52 -2.88
C VAL A 13 -1.50 -63.70 -3.89
N PHE A 14 -2.35 -64.35 -4.70
CA PHE A 14 -3.20 -63.65 -5.65
C PHE A 14 -4.25 -62.74 -4.95
N ILE A 15 -4.86 -63.21 -3.87
CA ILE A 15 -5.85 -62.44 -3.13
C ILE A 15 -5.20 -61.23 -2.45
N VAL A 16 -4.06 -61.44 -1.77
CA VAL A 16 -3.33 -60.34 -1.09
C VAL A 16 -2.78 -59.35 -2.10
N GLY A 17 -2.17 -59.83 -3.20
CA GLY A 17 -1.66 -58.97 -4.27
C GLY A 17 -2.76 -58.17 -4.96
N GLY A 18 -3.92 -58.78 -5.22
CA GLY A 18 -5.08 -58.13 -5.79
C GLY A 18 -5.68 -57.03 -4.86
N ALA A 19 -5.81 -57.36 -3.57
CA ALA A 19 -6.27 -56.39 -2.57
C ALA A 19 -5.31 -55.21 -2.41
N PHE A 20 -3.99 -55.50 -2.41
CA PHE A 20 -2.98 -54.44 -2.35
C PHE A 20 -3.01 -53.53 -3.60
N ALA A 21 -3.08 -54.13 -4.78
CA ALA A 21 -3.14 -53.35 -6.04
C ALA A 21 -4.43 -52.49 -6.12
N ALA A 22 -5.57 -53.03 -5.69
CA ALA A 22 -6.84 -52.29 -5.64
C ALA A 22 -6.80 -51.16 -4.61
N GLY A 23 -6.22 -51.41 -3.44
CA GLY A 23 -6.06 -50.39 -2.38
C GLY A 23 -5.10 -49.28 -2.80
N TYR A 24 -4.01 -49.64 -3.47
CA TYR A 24 -3.03 -48.66 -3.99
C TYR A 24 -3.65 -47.74 -5.05
N ARG A 25 -4.36 -48.29 -6.03
CA ARG A 25 -5.05 -47.51 -7.07
C ARG A 25 -6.09 -46.56 -6.49
N LYS A 26 -6.90 -47.06 -5.55
CA LYS A 26 -7.93 -46.25 -4.90
C LYS A 26 -7.34 -45.15 -4.01
N GLY A 27 -6.22 -45.42 -3.35
CA GLY A 27 -5.50 -44.44 -2.55
C GLY A 27 -4.84 -43.32 -3.41
N THR A 28 -4.29 -43.68 -4.56
CA THR A 28 -3.72 -42.67 -5.49
C THR A 28 -4.80 -41.79 -6.13
N GLU A 29 -5.93 -42.39 -6.58
CA GLU A 29 -7.05 -41.62 -7.14
C GLU A 29 -7.65 -40.64 -6.11
N GLN A 30 -7.84 -41.09 -4.86
CA GLN A 30 -8.33 -40.20 -3.79
C GLN A 30 -7.31 -39.10 -3.44
N GLY A 31 -6.02 -39.42 -3.43
CA GLY A 31 -4.95 -38.48 -3.21
C GLY A 31 -4.92 -37.39 -4.29
N GLU A 32 -5.02 -37.76 -5.56
CA GLU A 32 -5.06 -36.82 -6.68
C GLU A 32 -6.29 -35.88 -6.60
N VAL A 33 -7.47 -36.42 -6.28
CA VAL A 33 -8.68 -35.61 -6.10
C VAL A 33 -8.52 -34.60 -4.95
N MET A 34 -7.98 -35.06 -3.80
CA MET A 34 -7.72 -34.14 -2.68
C MET A 34 -6.72 -33.03 -3.01
N ILE A 35 -5.64 -33.37 -3.71
CA ILE A 35 -4.66 -32.37 -4.16
C ILE A 35 -5.30 -31.37 -5.12
N GLN A 36 -6.12 -31.84 -6.05
CA GLN A 36 -6.79 -30.98 -7.01
C GLN A 36 -7.85 -30.08 -6.36
N GLN A 37 -8.59 -30.60 -5.37
CA GLN A 37 -9.52 -29.80 -4.58
C GLN A 37 -8.78 -28.71 -3.78
N ALA A 38 -7.71 -29.08 -3.08
CA ALA A 38 -6.90 -28.11 -2.34
C ALA A 38 -6.27 -27.04 -3.25
N ALA A 39 -5.82 -27.41 -4.46
CA ALA A 39 -5.30 -26.47 -5.44
C ALA A 39 -6.38 -25.50 -5.94
N ASN A 40 -7.58 -26.01 -6.24
CA ASN A 40 -8.71 -25.16 -6.67
C ASN A 40 -9.17 -24.22 -5.56
N GLU A 41 -9.23 -24.68 -4.31
CA GLU A 41 -9.57 -23.85 -3.15
C GLU A 41 -8.52 -22.75 -2.94
N ALA A 42 -7.23 -23.07 -3.06
CA ALA A 42 -6.14 -22.11 -2.94
C ALA A 42 -6.21 -21.04 -4.04
N GLU A 43 -6.55 -21.43 -5.28
CA GLU A 43 -6.71 -20.50 -6.39
C GLU A 43 -7.92 -19.58 -6.21
N GLN A 44 -9.07 -20.13 -5.78
CA GLN A 44 -10.25 -19.31 -5.48
C GLN A 44 -9.97 -18.28 -4.38
N LEU A 45 -9.28 -18.70 -3.31
CA LEU A 45 -8.89 -17.81 -2.21
C LEU A 45 -7.93 -16.72 -2.67
N LYS A 46 -7.02 -17.03 -3.60
CA LYS A 46 -6.13 -16.04 -4.21
C LYS A 46 -6.91 -15.00 -5.01
N ILE A 47 -7.84 -15.44 -5.84
CA ILE A 47 -8.70 -14.56 -6.64
C ILE A 47 -9.54 -13.64 -5.74
N GLU A 48 -10.11 -14.19 -4.66
CA GLU A 48 -10.89 -13.40 -3.69
C GLU A 48 -10.02 -12.33 -3.00
N LEU A 49 -8.81 -12.70 -2.56
CA LEU A 49 -7.85 -11.77 -1.96
C LEU A 49 -7.46 -10.66 -2.93
N GLU A 50 -7.12 -11.01 -4.16
CA GLU A 50 -6.75 -10.04 -5.20
C GLU A 50 -7.90 -9.06 -5.47
N LYS A 51 -9.12 -9.55 -5.53
CA LYS A 51 -10.33 -8.71 -5.72
C LYS A 51 -10.55 -7.77 -4.53
N GLU A 52 -10.40 -8.25 -3.31
CA GLU A 52 -10.55 -7.42 -2.12
C GLU A 52 -9.45 -6.35 -2.05
N GLN A 53 -8.21 -6.70 -2.33
CA GLN A 53 -7.09 -5.75 -2.42
C GLN A 53 -7.31 -4.70 -3.52
N GLN A 54 -7.85 -5.10 -4.67
CA GLN A 54 -8.18 -4.18 -5.75
C GLN A 54 -9.28 -3.18 -5.32
N ASN A 55 -10.33 -3.65 -4.65
CA ASN A 55 -11.40 -2.81 -4.12
C ASN A 55 -10.87 -1.79 -3.08
N ILE A 56 -10.00 -2.23 -2.17
CA ILE A 56 -9.34 -1.34 -1.19
C ILE A 56 -8.53 -0.28 -1.93
N LYS A 57 -7.72 -0.69 -2.90
CA LYS A 57 -6.89 0.22 -3.70
C LYS A 57 -7.74 1.26 -4.42
N GLU A 58 -8.79 0.85 -5.12
CA GLU A 58 -9.68 1.76 -5.89
C GLU A 58 -10.35 2.78 -4.97
N ARG A 59 -10.86 2.35 -3.82
CA ARG A 59 -11.46 3.24 -2.84
C ARG A 59 -10.46 4.26 -2.30
N VAL A 60 -9.29 3.81 -1.85
CA VAL A 60 -8.27 4.70 -1.29
C VAL A 60 -7.76 5.69 -2.33
N VAL A 61 -7.58 5.25 -3.58
CA VAL A 61 -7.18 6.14 -4.69
C VAL A 61 -8.26 7.18 -4.97
N THR A 62 -9.53 6.77 -5.01
CA THR A 62 -10.65 7.69 -5.25
C THR A 62 -10.74 8.75 -4.15
N GLU A 63 -10.68 8.35 -2.88
CA GLU A 63 -10.67 9.28 -1.74
C GLU A 63 -9.47 10.24 -1.78
N TYR A 64 -8.29 9.75 -2.14
CA TYR A 64 -7.11 10.58 -2.32
C TYR A 64 -7.30 11.61 -3.41
N VAL A 65 -7.77 11.20 -4.61
CA VAL A 65 -8.02 12.11 -5.73
C VAL A 65 -9.01 13.21 -5.36
N ASP A 66 -10.08 12.89 -4.65
CA ASP A 66 -11.07 13.87 -4.24
C ASP A 66 -10.50 14.86 -3.20
N LYS A 67 -9.69 14.40 -2.26
CA LYS A 67 -8.97 15.28 -1.31
C LYS A 67 -8.01 16.21 -2.03
N ILE A 68 -7.25 15.71 -3.03
CA ILE A 68 -6.34 16.53 -3.82
C ILE A 68 -7.09 17.59 -4.63
N LYS A 69 -8.22 17.28 -5.23
CA LYS A 69 -9.07 18.27 -5.92
C LYS A 69 -9.45 19.42 -4.99
N VAL A 70 -9.85 19.11 -3.76
CA VAL A 70 -10.20 20.13 -2.75
C VAL A 70 -8.99 21.00 -2.38
N VAL A 71 -7.82 20.41 -2.19
CA VAL A 71 -6.58 21.15 -1.88
C VAL A 71 -6.22 22.09 -3.03
N THR A 72 -6.26 21.62 -4.27
CA THR A 72 -5.96 22.42 -5.47
C THR A 72 -6.96 23.57 -5.66
N GLN A 73 -8.24 23.32 -5.43
CA GLN A 73 -9.26 24.39 -5.49
C GLN A 73 -9.01 25.47 -4.44
N LYS A 74 -8.67 25.08 -3.20
CA LYS A 74 -8.33 26.03 -2.14
C LYS A 74 -7.06 26.84 -2.48
N GLU A 75 -6.03 26.20 -3.03
CA GLU A 75 -4.82 26.87 -3.49
C GLU A 75 -5.17 28.00 -4.46
N THR A 76 -5.96 27.70 -5.51
CA THR A 76 -6.38 28.70 -6.49
C THR A 76 -7.08 29.87 -5.83
N ILE A 77 -8.03 29.63 -4.93
CA ILE A 77 -8.74 30.68 -4.19
C ILE A 77 -7.78 31.53 -3.37
N TYR A 78 -6.84 30.93 -2.66
CA TYR A 78 -5.88 31.68 -1.84
C TYR A 78 -4.90 32.48 -2.68
N ARG A 79 -4.44 31.96 -3.81
CA ARG A 79 -3.58 32.70 -4.74
C ARG A 79 -4.28 33.91 -5.32
N ASP A 80 -5.53 33.74 -5.79
CA ASP A 80 -6.34 34.84 -6.31
C ASP A 80 -6.60 35.91 -5.24
N ALA A 81 -6.81 35.48 -4.00
CA ALA A 81 -6.97 36.40 -2.87
C ALA A 81 -5.66 37.13 -2.54
N ALA A 82 -4.51 36.45 -2.59
CA ALA A 82 -3.21 37.06 -2.38
C ALA A 82 -2.89 38.12 -3.42
N GLU A 83 -3.14 37.84 -4.70
CA GLU A 83 -2.93 38.82 -5.78
C GLU A 83 -3.79 40.08 -5.61
N LYS A 84 -5.00 39.95 -5.06
CA LYS A 84 -5.91 41.07 -4.80
C LYS A 84 -5.57 41.83 -3.52
N SER A 85 -5.07 41.15 -2.51
CA SER A 85 -4.86 41.70 -1.16
C SER A 85 -3.46 42.29 -0.98
N VAL A 86 -2.48 41.75 -1.71
CA VAL A 86 -1.09 42.18 -1.66
C VAL A 86 -0.72 42.84 -3.01
N PRO A 87 -0.66 44.14 -3.10
CA PRO A 87 -0.61 44.85 -4.39
C PRO A 87 0.73 44.83 -5.10
N GLY A 88 1.73 44.08 -4.67
CA GLY A 88 3.04 43.99 -5.33
C GLY A 88 3.82 45.31 -5.28
N LYS A 89 3.75 46.01 -4.17
CA LYS A 89 4.37 47.34 -4.01
C LYS A 89 5.86 47.28 -3.63
N PHE A 90 6.25 46.21 -2.94
CA PHE A 90 7.58 46.09 -2.38
C PHE A 90 8.34 44.98 -3.11
N ASN A 91 9.59 45.26 -3.45
CA ASN A 91 10.53 44.22 -3.84
C ASN A 91 11.07 43.54 -2.59
N LEU A 92 11.26 42.25 -2.64
CA LEU A 92 11.98 41.52 -1.60
C LEU A 92 13.47 41.73 -1.78
N THR A 93 14.25 41.56 -0.71
CA THR A 93 15.72 41.58 -0.82
C THR A 93 16.22 40.27 -1.46
N ASN A 94 17.38 40.34 -2.12
CA ASN A 94 18.07 39.17 -2.65
C ASN A 94 18.39 38.14 -1.53
N GLY A 95 18.76 38.64 -0.35
CA GLY A 95 18.98 37.77 0.83
C GLY A 95 17.73 37.01 1.24
N TRP A 96 16.55 37.64 1.21
CA TRP A 96 15.28 36.93 1.50
C TRP A 96 15.00 35.83 0.48
N VAL A 97 15.15 36.15 -0.81
CA VAL A 97 14.93 35.16 -1.89
C VAL A 97 15.91 34.00 -1.75
N TYR A 98 17.17 34.29 -1.51
CA TYR A 98 18.21 33.30 -1.29
C TYR A 98 17.89 32.38 -0.08
N LEU A 99 17.50 32.96 1.06
CA LEU A 99 17.12 32.21 2.26
C LEU A 99 15.95 31.26 1.99
N HIS A 100 14.91 31.79 1.34
CA HIS A 100 13.74 30.99 0.99
C HIS A 100 14.12 29.79 0.11
N ASP A 101 14.82 30.03 -1.00
CA ASP A 101 15.14 28.97 -1.97
C ASP A 101 16.12 27.95 -1.40
N THR A 102 17.12 28.40 -0.63
CA THR A 102 18.08 27.51 0.02
C THR A 102 17.42 26.63 1.07
N SER A 103 16.50 27.19 1.87
CA SER A 103 15.78 26.42 2.89
C SER A 103 14.84 25.37 2.30
N VAL A 104 14.15 25.68 1.20
CA VAL A 104 13.27 24.73 0.51
C VAL A 104 14.06 23.59 -0.12
N GLN A 105 15.26 23.86 -0.63
CA GLN A 105 16.14 22.84 -1.23
C GLN A 105 16.94 22.06 -0.18
N GLY A 106 16.97 22.51 1.07
CA GLY A 106 17.77 21.88 2.13
C GLY A 106 19.28 22.02 1.95
N ASN A 107 19.71 23.04 1.19
CA ASN A 107 21.11 23.31 0.93
C ASN A 107 21.78 24.02 2.12
N GLU A 108 23.11 23.99 2.17
CA GLU A 108 23.87 24.74 3.16
C GLU A 108 23.73 26.27 2.92
N LEU A 109 23.60 26.99 4.02
CA LEU A 109 23.42 28.45 4.01
C LEU A 109 24.76 29.16 3.89
N ASN A 110 24.85 30.11 2.95
CA ASN A 110 25.92 31.09 2.91
C ASN A 110 25.46 32.41 3.60
N PRO A 111 26.03 32.78 4.78
CA PRO A 111 25.60 33.97 5.52
C PRO A 111 25.73 35.29 4.76
N ASP A 112 26.75 35.43 3.90
CA ASP A 112 26.97 36.64 3.14
C ASP A 112 25.85 36.87 2.12
N MET A 113 25.41 35.83 1.44
CA MET A 113 24.29 35.90 0.52
C MET A 113 22.93 36.09 1.22
N ALA A 114 22.79 35.53 2.42
CA ALA A 114 21.59 35.71 3.25
C ALA A 114 21.46 37.15 3.79
N SER A 115 22.55 37.89 3.87
CA SER A 115 22.61 39.26 4.37
C SER A 115 22.50 40.31 3.26
N ASP A 116 22.31 39.92 1.99
CA ASP A 116 22.19 40.83 0.85
C ASP A 116 20.84 41.58 0.94
N ASP A 117 20.91 42.87 1.28
CA ASP A 117 19.78 43.77 1.44
C ASP A 117 19.38 44.52 0.14
N THR A 118 20.05 44.21 -0.97
CA THR A 118 19.71 44.80 -2.26
C THR A 118 18.38 44.27 -2.79
N ASP A 119 17.67 45.10 -3.52
CA ASP A 119 16.37 44.77 -4.08
C ASP A 119 16.47 43.63 -5.12
N SER A 120 15.64 42.60 -4.96
CA SER A 120 15.43 41.61 -5.99
C SER A 120 14.35 42.07 -7.00
N VAL A 121 14.18 41.27 -8.06
CA VAL A 121 13.07 41.47 -9.01
C VAL A 121 11.74 40.87 -8.51
N ILE A 122 11.77 40.12 -7.40
CA ILE A 122 10.62 39.43 -6.85
C ILE A 122 9.83 40.39 -5.94
N LYS A 123 8.54 40.47 -6.22
CA LYS A 123 7.62 41.29 -5.41
C LYS A 123 6.96 40.48 -4.29
N ASP A 124 6.48 41.21 -3.27
CA ASP A 124 5.79 40.66 -2.09
C ASP A 124 4.62 39.74 -2.46
N ASN A 125 3.77 40.11 -3.43
CA ASN A 125 2.67 39.27 -3.90
C ASN A 125 3.12 37.98 -4.61
N GLN A 126 4.21 38.03 -5.36
CA GLN A 126 4.79 36.86 -6.02
C GLN A 126 5.35 35.89 -5.00
N ALA A 127 6.06 36.40 -4.00
CA ALA A 127 6.59 35.59 -2.91
C ALA A 127 5.46 34.90 -2.11
N LEU A 128 4.40 35.66 -1.78
CA LEU A 128 3.24 35.09 -1.11
C LEU A 128 2.57 33.99 -1.95
N GLY A 129 2.45 34.19 -3.27
CA GLY A 129 1.95 33.17 -4.20
C GLY A 129 2.78 31.90 -4.16
N THR A 130 4.12 32.02 -4.15
CA THR A 130 5.03 30.86 -4.03
C THR A 130 4.86 30.14 -2.70
N VAL A 131 4.78 30.86 -1.59
CA VAL A 131 4.56 30.25 -0.26
C VAL A 131 3.23 29.49 -0.20
N LEU A 132 2.15 30.06 -0.76
CA LEU A 132 0.84 29.39 -0.82
C LEU A 132 0.89 28.11 -1.66
N SER A 133 1.59 28.13 -2.81
CA SER A 133 1.82 26.94 -3.63
C SER A 133 2.62 25.87 -2.87
N ASN A 134 3.67 26.25 -2.16
CA ASN A 134 4.47 25.33 -1.34
C ASN A 134 3.62 24.68 -0.23
N TYR A 135 2.74 25.46 0.42
CA TYR A 135 1.80 24.89 1.40
C TYR A 135 0.81 23.91 0.78
N SER A 136 0.32 24.21 -0.43
CA SER A 136 -0.55 23.27 -1.16
C SER A 136 0.16 21.95 -1.46
N ILE A 137 1.39 22.01 -1.97
CA ILE A 137 2.21 20.81 -2.22
C ILE A 137 2.44 20.02 -0.93
N CYS A 138 2.76 20.71 0.17
CA CYS A 138 2.94 20.06 1.47
C CYS A 138 1.67 19.33 1.92
N LEU A 139 0.50 19.96 1.78
CA LEU A 139 -0.79 19.35 2.10
C LEU A 139 -1.10 18.16 1.19
N GLN A 140 -0.78 18.24 -0.11
CA GLN A 140 -0.94 17.13 -1.05
C GLN A 140 -0.07 15.93 -0.64
N ASN A 141 1.21 16.16 -0.31
CA ASN A 141 2.11 15.12 0.17
C ASN A 141 1.62 14.49 1.48
N ALA A 142 1.12 15.30 2.42
CA ALA A 142 0.52 14.80 3.65
C ALA A 142 -0.71 13.90 3.36
N GLN A 143 -1.60 14.30 2.45
CA GLN A 143 -2.74 13.47 2.05
C GLN A 143 -2.29 12.16 1.37
N GLN A 144 -1.24 12.21 0.56
CA GLN A 144 -0.67 10.99 -0.04
C GLN A 144 -0.16 10.03 1.02
N LEU A 145 0.58 10.51 2.02
CA LEU A 145 1.07 9.68 3.13
C LEU A 145 -0.08 9.06 3.92
N VAL A 146 -1.10 9.85 4.26
CA VAL A 146 -2.29 9.35 4.97
C VAL A 146 -3.01 8.27 4.15
N SER A 147 -3.16 8.47 2.84
CA SER A 147 -3.80 7.50 1.95
C SER A 147 -3.01 6.20 1.83
N LEU A 148 -1.67 6.29 1.74
CA LEU A 148 -0.79 5.11 1.75
C LEU A 148 -0.87 4.35 3.07
N GLN A 149 -0.89 5.06 4.21
CA GLN A 149 -1.06 4.45 5.53
C GLN A 149 -2.41 3.73 5.63
N SER A 150 -3.50 4.36 5.17
CA SER A 150 -4.83 3.75 5.14
C SER A 150 -4.84 2.47 4.31
N TRP A 151 -4.27 2.52 3.10
CA TRP A 151 -4.18 1.34 2.24
C TRP A 151 -3.42 0.18 2.89
N ILE A 152 -2.28 0.46 3.52
CA ILE A 152 -1.49 -0.57 4.21
C ILE A 152 -2.28 -1.18 5.38
N LEU A 153 -2.95 -0.34 6.20
CA LEU A 153 -3.71 -0.81 7.35
C LEU A 153 -4.91 -1.67 6.95
N GLU A 154 -5.61 -1.28 5.91
CA GLU A 154 -6.77 -2.01 5.41
C GLU A 154 -6.36 -3.32 4.74
N THR A 155 -5.29 -3.32 3.94
CA THR A 155 -4.72 -4.53 3.36
C THR A 155 -4.27 -5.51 4.45
N LYS A 156 -3.60 -5.00 5.51
CA LYS A 156 -3.23 -5.80 6.67
C LYS A 156 -4.46 -6.43 7.32
N ALA A 157 -5.49 -5.63 7.59
CA ALA A 157 -6.71 -6.12 8.24
C ALA A 157 -7.42 -7.20 7.41
N SER A 158 -7.46 -7.04 6.08
CA SER A 158 -8.01 -8.02 5.16
C SER A 158 -7.24 -9.35 5.22
N VAL A 159 -5.91 -9.31 5.15
CA VAL A 159 -5.06 -10.51 5.25
C VAL A 159 -5.17 -11.19 6.60
N ASP A 160 -5.13 -10.43 7.70
CA ASP A 160 -5.26 -10.98 9.07
C ASP A 160 -6.62 -11.67 9.26
N LYS A 161 -7.70 -11.08 8.73
CA LYS A 161 -9.04 -11.67 8.74
C LYS A 161 -9.08 -12.99 7.96
N GLN A 162 -8.56 -13.01 6.73
CA GLN A 162 -8.54 -14.24 5.92
C GLN A 162 -7.72 -15.35 6.56
N ASN A 163 -6.59 -15.03 7.21
CA ASN A 163 -5.80 -16.00 7.96
C ASN A 163 -6.61 -16.57 9.13
N ALA A 164 -7.32 -15.71 9.87
CA ALA A 164 -8.17 -16.15 10.98
C ALA A 164 -9.33 -17.05 10.52
N ASP A 165 -9.99 -16.67 9.41
CA ASP A 165 -11.10 -17.46 8.83
C ASP A 165 -10.65 -18.87 8.39
N ARG A 166 -9.36 -19.03 8.07
CA ARG A 166 -8.71 -20.32 7.73
C ARG A 166 -8.17 -21.07 8.97
N GLY A 167 -8.32 -20.54 10.16
CA GLY A 167 -7.75 -21.11 11.39
C GLY A 167 -6.23 -20.98 11.48
N LEU A 168 -5.61 -20.08 10.70
CA LEU A 168 -4.19 -19.80 10.75
C LEU A 168 -3.93 -18.69 11.77
N ASP A 169 -3.11 -18.95 12.79
CA ASP A 169 -2.67 -17.94 13.75
C ASP A 169 -1.44 -17.17 13.21
N ILE A 170 -1.60 -16.64 11.99
CA ILE A 170 -0.58 -15.83 11.32
C ILE A 170 -1.10 -14.41 11.20
N LYS A 171 -0.45 -13.49 11.89
CA LYS A 171 -0.74 -12.05 11.82
C LYS A 171 0.43 -11.30 11.22
N LEU A 172 0.13 -10.34 10.35
CA LEU A 172 1.15 -9.43 9.85
C LEU A 172 1.69 -8.55 10.98
N PRO A 173 2.97 -8.16 10.93
CA PRO A 173 3.58 -7.32 11.97
C PRO A 173 2.83 -5.98 12.11
N GLU A 174 2.84 -5.45 13.34
CA GLU A 174 2.31 -4.11 13.61
C GLU A 174 3.12 -3.04 12.90
N MET A 175 2.42 -2.04 12.36
CA MET A 175 3.07 -0.96 11.62
C MET A 175 3.78 -0.01 12.59
N PRO A 176 5.05 0.38 12.30
CA PRO A 176 5.88 1.14 13.22
C PRO A 176 5.30 2.51 13.61
N TRP A 177 4.49 3.14 12.74
CA TRP A 177 3.85 4.43 13.01
C TRP A 177 2.66 4.37 13.97
N LYS A 178 2.04 3.18 14.20
CA LYS A 178 0.98 3.01 15.21
C LYS A 178 1.50 3.05 16.65
N LYS A 179 2.80 2.83 16.86
CA LYS A 179 3.41 2.85 18.20
C LYS A 179 3.49 4.26 18.81
N GLY A 180 3.21 5.32 18.05
CA GLY A 180 3.28 6.72 18.50
C GLY A 180 1.97 7.34 18.96
N GLU A 181 0.80 6.68 18.73
CA GLU A 181 -0.51 7.23 19.12
C GLU A 181 -0.92 6.97 20.58
N ALA A 182 -0.05 6.33 21.36
CA ALA A 182 -0.28 6.02 22.78
C ALA A 182 0.47 6.98 23.72
N LYS A 183 0.42 8.31 23.47
CA LYS A 183 0.81 9.33 24.45
C LYS A 183 -0.12 10.52 24.42
#